data_d2d9187352724c08a9cb9d75f30f8834
#
_entry.id   d2d9187352724c08a9cb9d75f30f8834
#
_cell.length_a   1.000
_cell.length_b   1.000
_cell.length_c   1.000
_cell.angle_alpha   90.00
_cell.angle_beta   90.00
_cell.angle_gamma   90.00
#
_symmetry.space_group_name_H-M   'P 1'
#
loop_
_entity.id
_entity.type
_entity.pdbx_description
1 polymer ?
#
loop_
_entity_poly.entity_id
_entity_poly.type
_entity_poly.pdbx_seq_one_letter_code
_entity_poly.pdbx_strand_id
1 'polypeptide(L)'
;VGQFFAELGAKVIKIENATVGGDVTRQWKVRGESADKVDSAYYRCVNYGKEVRFLDLKETAAQQEVHHLVRDADLVISNFKEAQGRRLKVDVQTLGQLNPKLIYAQLHAFGAKDDRPAYDIVLQAEAGFLAMTGTKNGELCRMPVALIDLLAAHQLKEGILLALIQRYKTGQGALVTTSLYASALASLANQATNYLIADFIPQPQGTEHPNIAPYGDVFTLQDGCRIVLAIGNDRQFVALCEGLELTVPEHLTSNVKRVAHREELIRFLEDKIQHCSLSEIWHLCKSRNIPIGHVKNMAEVFAEATSQAQLLRYSDGQQTVKTVVFEVGELPLA
;
A
#
# COMPACT_ATOMS: atom_id res chain seq x y z
N VAL A 1 -10.84 -1.05 0.98
CA VAL A 1 -11.70 -1.03 2.18
C VAL A 1 -12.78 -2.10 2.09
N GLY A 2 -13.67 -2.11 1.05
CA GLY A 2 -14.76 -3.09 0.97
C GLY A 2 -14.30 -4.55 0.99
N GLN A 3 -13.23 -4.91 0.28
CA GLN A 3 -12.69 -6.28 0.32
C GLN A 3 -12.25 -6.68 1.73
N PHE A 4 -11.60 -5.77 2.48
CA PHE A 4 -11.21 -6.02 3.86
C PHE A 4 -12.39 -6.48 4.73
N PHE A 5 -13.52 -5.79 4.63
CA PHE A 5 -14.72 -6.20 5.37
C PHE A 5 -15.35 -7.50 4.83
N ALA A 6 -15.30 -7.72 3.51
CA ALA A 6 -15.78 -8.98 2.92
C ALA A 6 -14.95 -10.19 3.42
N GLU A 7 -13.64 -10.06 3.51
CA GLU A 7 -12.75 -11.10 4.06
C GLU A 7 -13.04 -11.40 5.54
N LEU A 8 -13.55 -10.42 6.29
CA LEU A 8 -14.00 -10.59 7.69
C LEU A 8 -15.44 -11.08 7.82
N GLY A 9 -16.09 -11.46 6.71
CA GLY A 9 -17.43 -12.03 6.69
C GLY A 9 -18.57 -11.03 6.54
N ALA A 10 -18.30 -9.74 6.30
CA ALA A 10 -19.35 -8.77 6.04
C ALA A 10 -19.96 -8.99 4.64
N LYS A 11 -21.28 -8.82 4.53
CA LYS A 11 -21.96 -8.73 3.24
C LYS A 11 -21.65 -7.37 2.60
N VAL A 12 -20.90 -7.37 1.52
CA VAL A 12 -20.49 -6.15 0.81
C VAL A 12 -21.18 -6.08 -0.55
N ILE A 13 -22.03 -5.07 -0.73
CA ILE A 13 -22.70 -4.79 -1.99
C ILE A 13 -21.98 -3.62 -2.66
N LYS A 14 -21.48 -3.83 -3.87
CA LYS A 14 -20.84 -2.80 -4.69
C LYS A 14 -21.81 -2.34 -5.76
N ILE A 15 -22.17 -1.07 -5.73
CA ILE A 15 -22.98 -0.45 -6.78
C ILE A 15 -22.06 0.04 -7.89
N GLU A 16 -22.28 -0.46 -9.11
CA GLU A 16 -21.55 -0.05 -10.31
C GLU A 16 -22.52 0.63 -11.29
N ASN A 17 -22.03 1.63 -12.03
CA ASN A 17 -22.84 2.37 -12.98
C ASN A 17 -23.17 1.50 -14.21
N ALA A 18 -24.44 1.15 -14.38
CA ALA A 18 -24.93 0.34 -15.48
C ALA A 18 -24.72 0.98 -16.87
N THR A 19 -24.75 2.33 -16.95
CA THR A 19 -24.71 3.05 -18.24
C THR A 19 -23.36 3.02 -18.94
N VAL A 20 -22.28 2.70 -18.18
CA VAL A 20 -20.91 2.65 -18.70
C VAL A 20 -20.28 1.26 -18.59
N GLY A 21 -21.10 0.23 -18.35
CA GLY A 21 -20.62 -1.14 -18.24
C GLY A 21 -19.91 -1.45 -16.90
N GLY A 22 -20.15 -0.63 -15.87
CA GLY A 22 -19.62 -0.84 -14.52
C GLY A 22 -18.34 -0.08 -14.21
N ASP A 23 -17.52 -0.68 -13.38
CA ASP A 23 -16.23 -0.13 -12.95
C ASP A 23 -15.22 -0.17 -14.11
N VAL A 24 -14.63 0.98 -14.43
CA VAL A 24 -13.64 1.14 -15.50
C VAL A 24 -12.45 0.18 -15.36
N THR A 25 -12.09 -0.18 -14.15
CA THR A 25 -10.97 -1.10 -13.89
C THR A 25 -11.19 -2.51 -14.42
N ARG A 26 -12.43 -2.90 -14.75
CA ARG A 26 -12.73 -4.18 -15.46
C ARG A 26 -12.01 -4.28 -16.79
N GLN A 27 -11.70 -3.15 -17.43
CA GLN A 27 -11.05 -3.08 -18.74
C GLN A 27 -9.53 -2.87 -18.63
N TRP A 28 -8.97 -2.66 -17.44
CA TRP A 28 -7.53 -2.42 -17.24
C TRP A 28 -6.72 -3.71 -17.27
N LYS A 29 -6.73 -4.36 -18.43
CA LYS A 29 -6.03 -5.62 -18.66
C LYS A 29 -4.55 -5.42 -18.92
N VAL A 30 -3.72 -6.30 -18.37
CA VAL A 30 -2.30 -6.38 -18.72
C VAL A 30 -2.11 -7.17 -20.04
N ARG A 31 -0.96 -6.97 -20.67
CA ARG A 31 -0.58 -7.70 -21.89
C ARG A 31 -0.62 -9.21 -21.63
N GLY A 32 -1.35 -9.96 -22.48
CA GLY A 32 -1.51 -11.41 -22.37
C GLY A 32 -2.70 -11.86 -21.51
N GLU A 33 -3.43 -10.94 -20.91
CA GLU A 33 -4.69 -11.25 -20.26
C GLU A 33 -5.80 -11.49 -21.30
N SER A 34 -6.62 -12.54 -21.09
CA SER A 34 -7.67 -12.92 -22.06
C SER A 34 -8.68 -11.80 -22.29
N ALA A 35 -8.96 -11.50 -23.56
CA ALA A 35 -9.98 -10.52 -23.95
C ALA A 35 -11.40 -10.98 -23.58
N ASP A 36 -11.65 -12.30 -23.55
CA ASP A 36 -12.98 -12.89 -23.33
C ASP A 36 -13.43 -12.81 -21.86
N LYS A 37 -12.51 -12.57 -20.91
CA LYS A 37 -12.88 -12.39 -19.51
C LYS A 37 -13.49 -11.02 -19.29
N VAL A 38 -14.62 -10.98 -18.59
CA VAL A 38 -15.33 -9.74 -18.24
C VAL A 38 -14.50 -8.88 -17.29
N ASP A 39 -13.81 -9.52 -16.35
CA ASP A 39 -13.03 -8.84 -15.29
C ASP A 39 -11.54 -8.92 -15.54
N SER A 40 -10.85 -7.79 -15.44
CA SER A 40 -9.38 -7.76 -15.44
C SER A 40 -8.79 -8.28 -14.11
N ALA A 41 -7.53 -8.68 -14.11
CA ALA A 41 -6.78 -8.97 -12.90
C ALA A 41 -6.74 -7.75 -11.96
N TYR A 42 -6.66 -6.53 -12.52
CA TYR A 42 -6.71 -5.29 -11.76
C TYR A 42 -8.04 -5.13 -11.01
N TYR A 43 -9.17 -5.38 -11.67
CA TYR A 43 -10.49 -5.36 -11.01
C TYR A 43 -10.56 -6.38 -9.88
N ARG A 44 -10.07 -7.60 -10.11
CA ARG A 44 -10.14 -8.70 -9.15
C ARG A 44 -9.25 -8.50 -7.93
N CYS A 45 -8.18 -7.72 -8.01
CA CYS A 45 -7.28 -7.52 -6.87
C CYS A 45 -7.93 -6.83 -5.66
N VAL A 46 -9.08 -6.16 -5.84
CA VAL A 46 -9.77 -5.41 -4.77
C VAL A 46 -11.26 -5.73 -4.63
N ASN A 47 -11.79 -6.69 -5.39
CA ASN A 47 -13.23 -6.96 -5.42
C ASN A 47 -13.64 -8.36 -4.95
N TYR A 48 -12.72 -9.10 -4.30
CA TYR A 48 -13.04 -10.41 -3.73
C TYR A 48 -14.16 -10.31 -2.69
N GLY A 49 -15.13 -11.25 -2.76
CA GLY A 49 -16.22 -11.37 -1.80
C GLY A 49 -17.31 -10.30 -1.88
N LYS A 50 -17.30 -9.45 -2.92
CA LYS A 50 -18.33 -8.42 -3.12
C LYS A 50 -19.44 -8.94 -4.03
N GLU A 51 -20.69 -8.65 -3.67
CA GLU A 51 -21.85 -8.74 -4.55
C GLU A 51 -21.94 -7.45 -5.38
N VAL A 52 -21.98 -7.57 -6.71
CA VAL A 52 -22.06 -6.40 -7.59
C VAL A 52 -23.49 -6.19 -8.08
N ARG A 53 -23.96 -4.95 -8.01
CA ARG A 53 -25.22 -4.51 -8.62
C ARG A 53 -24.98 -3.41 -9.61
N PHE A 54 -25.51 -3.56 -10.82
CA PHE A 54 -25.43 -2.55 -11.87
C PHE A 54 -26.67 -1.67 -11.81
N LEU A 55 -26.49 -0.41 -11.40
CA LEU A 55 -27.58 0.55 -11.22
C LEU A 55 -27.24 1.88 -11.90
N ASP A 56 -28.21 2.47 -12.60
CA ASP A 56 -28.12 3.91 -12.97
C ASP A 56 -28.75 4.75 -11.87
N LEU A 57 -27.92 5.36 -11.01
CA LEU A 57 -28.38 6.20 -9.92
C LEU A 57 -29.08 7.50 -10.36
N LYS A 58 -29.18 7.78 -11.64
CA LYS A 58 -30.04 8.85 -12.16
C LYS A 58 -31.51 8.43 -12.17
N GLU A 59 -31.77 7.12 -12.21
CA GLU A 59 -33.11 6.58 -12.20
C GLU A 59 -33.69 6.47 -10.79
N THR A 60 -34.95 6.88 -10.62
CA THR A 60 -35.63 6.87 -9.32
C THR A 60 -35.68 5.46 -8.71
N ALA A 61 -35.96 4.46 -9.53
CA ALA A 61 -36.00 3.07 -9.06
C ALA A 61 -34.65 2.60 -8.47
N ALA A 62 -33.54 2.94 -9.12
CA ALA A 62 -32.20 2.63 -8.63
C ALA A 62 -31.88 3.36 -7.30
N GLN A 63 -32.28 4.64 -7.18
CA GLN A 63 -32.17 5.38 -5.91
C GLN A 63 -32.98 4.70 -4.80
N GLN A 64 -34.22 4.28 -5.08
CA GLN A 64 -35.08 3.59 -4.12
C GLN A 64 -34.47 2.24 -3.68
N GLU A 65 -33.86 1.49 -4.61
CA GLU A 65 -33.14 0.26 -4.28
C GLU A 65 -31.99 0.54 -3.31
N VAL A 66 -31.16 1.54 -3.58
CA VAL A 66 -30.06 1.93 -2.67
C VAL A 66 -30.62 2.39 -1.33
N HIS A 67 -31.69 3.19 -1.30
CA HIS A 67 -32.33 3.62 -0.06
C HIS A 67 -32.89 2.44 0.75
N HIS A 68 -33.43 1.41 0.09
CA HIS A 68 -33.86 0.19 0.76
C HIS A 68 -32.67 -0.54 1.40
N LEU A 69 -31.58 -0.72 0.67
CA LEU A 69 -30.36 -1.37 1.19
C LEU A 69 -29.77 -0.61 2.38
N VAL A 70 -29.79 0.72 2.36
CA VAL A 70 -29.18 1.57 3.39
C VAL A 70 -29.94 1.50 4.72
N ARG A 71 -31.23 1.19 4.74
CA ARG A 71 -32.01 1.10 5.98
C ARG A 71 -31.44 0.06 6.95
N ASP A 72 -30.88 -1.01 6.42
CA ASP A 72 -30.31 -2.12 7.19
C ASP A 72 -28.76 -2.18 7.09
N ALA A 73 -28.13 -1.24 6.38
CA ALA A 73 -26.69 -1.20 6.23
C ALA A 73 -25.99 -0.65 7.47
N ASP A 74 -24.88 -1.26 7.83
CA ASP A 74 -24.00 -0.75 8.87
C ASP A 74 -23.10 0.39 8.37
N LEU A 75 -22.70 0.32 7.09
CA LEU A 75 -21.66 1.14 6.51
C LEU A 75 -21.96 1.47 5.05
N VAL A 76 -21.80 2.72 4.69
CA VAL A 76 -21.69 3.17 3.29
C VAL A 76 -20.30 3.74 3.06
N ILE A 77 -19.64 3.32 1.99
CA ILE A 77 -18.36 3.87 1.54
C ILE A 77 -18.62 4.62 0.23
N SER A 78 -18.26 5.89 0.18
CA SER A 78 -18.51 6.77 -0.95
C SER A 78 -17.28 7.59 -1.31
N ASN A 79 -17.07 7.79 -2.63
CA ASN A 79 -16.11 8.76 -3.15
C ASN A 79 -16.80 9.78 -4.08
N PHE A 80 -18.12 9.87 -4.05
CA PHE A 80 -18.84 10.92 -4.78
C PHE A 80 -18.50 12.30 -4.23
N LYS A 81 -18.31 13.27 -5.11
CA LYS A 81 -18.29 14.68 -4.73
C LYS A 81 -19.62 15.06 -4.09
N GLU A 82 -19.61 15.98 -3.13
CA GLU A 82 -20.81 16.34 -2.36
C GLU A 82 -22.00 16.71 -3.25
N ALA A 83 -21.81 17.59 -4.23
CA ALA A 83 -22.85 18.00 -5.16
C ALA A 83 -23.38 16.82 -5.99
N GLN A 84 -22.53 15.88 -6.38
CA GLN A 84 -22.92 14.67 -7.10
C GLN A 84 -23.73 13.74 -6.21
N GLY A 85 -23.26 13.48 -4.98
CA GLY A 85 -23.97 12.66 -4.00
C GLY A 85 -25.39 13.19 -3.73
N ARG A 86 -25.55 14.51 -3.53
CA ARG A 86 -26.84 15.14 -3.36
C ARG A 86 -27.75 14.97 -4.58
N ARG A 87 -27.25 15.22 -5.78
CA ARG A 87 -28.02 15.03 -7.02
C ARG A 87 -28.50 13.60 -7.19
N LEU A 88 -27.68 12.61 -6.80
CA LEU A 88 -27.99 11.18 -6.87
C LEU A 88 -28.74 10.67 -5.63
N LYS A 89 -29.00 11.53 -4.63
CA LYS A 89 -29.65 11.20 -3.36
C LYS A 89 -28.96 10.07 -2.58
N VAL A 90 -27.62 10.03 -2.63
CA VAL A 90 -26.77 9.10 -1.91
C VAL A 90 -25.72 9.81 -1.03
N ASP A 91 -25.96 11.09 -0.73
CA ASP A 91 -25.16 11.88 0.20
C ASP A 91 -25.43 11.51 1.67
N VAL A 92 -24.55 11.95 2.56
CA VAL A 92 -24.61 11.65 3.99
C VAL A 92 -25.90 12.12 4.66
N GLN A 93 -26.45 13.25 4.26
CA GLN A 93 -27.69 13.79 4.86
C GLN A 93 -28.88 12.93 4.45
N THR A 94 -29.03 12.65 3.15
CA THR A 94 -30.13 11.81 2.63
C THR A 94 -30.08 10.41 3.26
N LEU A 95 -28.92 9.75 3.26
CA LEU A 95 -28.81 8.38 3.76
C LEU A 95 -28.83 8.30 5.30
N GLY A 96 -28.29 9.31 5.99
CA GLY A 96 -28.36 9.40 7.45
C GLY A 96 -29.77 9.60 8.00
N GLN A 97 -30.65 10.28 7.26
CA GLN A 97 -32.09 10.38 7.60
C GLN A 97 -32.81 9.04 7.48
N LEU A 98 -32.41 8.17 6.54
CA LEU A 98 -32.97 6.83 6.36
C LEU A 98 -32.49 5.86 7.44
N ASN A 99 -31.25 6.03 7.89
CA ASN A 99 -30.64 5.18 8.91
C ASN A 99 -29.73 6.01 9.84
N PRO A 100 -30.26 6.46 11.00
CA PRO A 100 -29.49 7.27 11.96
C PRO A 100 -28.30 6.51 12.62
N LYS A 101 -28.23 5.19 12.45
CA LYS A 101 -27.11 4.38 12.94
C LYS A 101 -26.02 4.14 11.86
N LEU A 102 -26.24 4.65 10.65
CA LEU A 102 -25.33 4.46 9.53
C LEU A 102 -23.96 5.09 9.80
N ILE A 103 -22.90 4.34 9.53
CA ILE A 103 -21.58 4.90 9.40
C ILE A 103 -21.39 5.26 7.92
N TYR A 104 -21.23 6.55 7.63
CA TYR A 104 -20.98 7.03 6.29
C TYR A 104 -19.49 7.36 6.14
N ALA A 105 -18.76 6.59 5.33
CA ALA A 105 -17.33 6.76 5.11
C ALA A 105 -17.09 7.45 3.76
N GLN A 106 -16.60 8.68 3.81
CA GLN A 106 -16.35 9.52 2.65
C GLN A 106 -14.87 9.64 2.35
N LEU A 107 -14.47 9.28 1.12
CA LEU A 107 -13.12 9.48 0.60
C LEU A 107 -13.11 10.64 -0.39
N HIS A 108 -12.21 11.61 -0.17
CA HIS A 108 -11.93 12.70 -1.09
C HIS A 108 -10.58 12.52 -1.78
N ALA A 109 -10.35 13.20 -2.90
CA ALA A 109 -9.02 13.27 -3.51
C ALA A 109 -8.10 14.20 -2.69
N PHE A 110 -8.38 15.50 -2.68
CA PHE A 110 -7.58 16.50 -1.96
C PHE A 110 -8.20 16.95 -0.65
N GLY A 111 -9.52 16.83 -0.50
CA GLY A 111 -10.28 17.23 0.66
C GLY A 111 -11.68 17.69 0.26
N ALA A 112 -12.54 17.97 1.24
CA ALA A 112 -13.96 18.29 0.99
C ALA A 112 -14.19 19.59 0.21
N LYS A 113 -13.21 20.50 0.22
CA LYS A 113 -13.31 21.83 -0.46
C LYS A 113 -12.58 21.87 -1.81
N ASP A 114 -11.90 20.80 -2.21
CA ASP A 114 -11.14 20.73 -3.44
C ASP A 114 -11.71 19.66 -4.37
N ASP A 115 -12.33 20.12 -5.44
CA ASP A 115 -13.03 19.27 -6.42
C ASP A 115 -12.15 18.81 -7.58
N ARG A 116 -10.83 19.01 -7.53
CA ARG A 116 -9.91 18.51 -8.57
C ARG A 116 -10.04 16.99 -8.71
N PRO A 117 -10.12 16.48 -9.95
CA PRO A 117 -10.06 15.03 -10.17
C PRO A 117 -8.64 14.54 -9.92
N ALA A 118 -8.51 13.35 -9.35
CA ALA A 118 -7.21 12.72 -9.15
C ALA A 118 -7.29 11.19 -9.27
N TYR A 119 -6.17 10.64 -9.69
CA TYR A 119 -5.80 9.24 -9.53
C TYR A 119 -4.55 9.18 -8.65
N ASP A 120 -4.21 8.01 -8.15
CA ASP A 120 -3.04 7.76 -7.31
C ASP A 120 -1.75 8.46 -7.79
N ILE A 121 -1.43 8.36 -9.09
CA ILE A 121 -0.22 8.99 -9.66
C ILE A 121 -0.21 10.52 -9.54
N VAL A 122 -1.37 11.16 -9.62
CA VAL A 122 -1.48 12.61 -9.41
C VAL A 122 -1.13 12.94 -7.96
N LEU A 123 -1.60 12.15 -7.02
CA LEU A 123 -1.32 12.32 -5.60
C LEU A 123 0.14 11.98 -5.26
N GLN A 124 0.76 10.99 -5.93
CA GLN A 124 2.19 10.74 -5.80
C GLN A 124 3.01 11.97 -6.22
N ALA A 125 2.59 12.67 -7.29
CA ALA A 125 3.26 13.89 -7.75
C ALA A 125 3.04 15.07 -6.78
N GLU A 126 1.79 15.36 -6.42
CA GLU A 126 1.40 16.52 -5.61
C GLU A 126 1.88 16.41 -4.14
N ALA A 127 2.02 15.18 -3.60
CA ALA A 127 2.50 14.95 -2.25
C ALA A 127 4.01 14.67 -2.15
N GLY A 128 4.77 14.86 -3.24
CA GLY A 128 6.23 14.76 -3.24
C GLY A 128 6.79 13.35 -3.41
N PHE A 129 5.97 12.28 -3.39
CA PHE A 129 6.45 10.89 -3.57
C PHE A 129 7.19 10.72 -4.89
N LEU A 130 6.64 11.27 -5.98
CA LEU A 130 7.26 11.15 -7.30
C LEU A 130 8.60 11.90 -7.39
N ALA A 131 8.71 13.06 -6.72
CA ALA A 131 9.92 13.87 -6.74
C ALA A 131 11.11 13.20 -6.01
N MET A 132 10.85 12.34 -5.03
CA MET A 132 11.88 11.63 -4.26
C MET A 132 12.05 10.15 -4.64
N THR A 133 11.26 9.67 -5.64
CA THR A 133 11.34 8.28 -6.11
C THR A 133 11.88 8.23 -7.52
N GLY A 134 13.02 7.56 -7.72
CA GLY A 134 13.65 7.45 -9.03
C GLY A 134 15.08 6.97 -8.95
N THR A 135 15.76 7.02 -10.10
CA THR A 135 17.18 6.65 -10.22
C THR A 135 18.07 7.79 -9.74
N LYS A 136 19.33 7.48 -9.40
CA LYS A 136 20.35 8.50 -9.07
C LYS A 136 20.60 9.51 -10.21
N ASN A 137 20.28 9.14 -11.44
CA ASN A 137 20.44 10.01 -12.63
C ASN A 137 19.26 11.00 -12.76
N GLY A 138 18.32 11.03 -11.80
CA GLY A 138 17.19 11.95 -11.80
C GLY A 138 15.97 11.47 -12.61
N GLU A 139 15.97 10.24 -13.14
CA GLU A 139 14.78 9.67 -13.76
C GLU A 139 13.74 9.36 -12.71
N LEU A 140 12.55 9.96 -12.85
CA LEU A 140 11.46 9.76 -11.93
C LEU A 140 10.83 8.38 -12.11
N CYS A 141 10.53 7.71 -11.00
CA CYS A 141 9.82 6.44 -10.97
C CYS A 141 8.58 6.53 -10.10
N ARG A 142 7.46 6.01 -10.60
CA ARG A 142 6.28 5.86 -9.75
C ARG A 142 6.40 4.65 -8.83
N MET A 143 5.70 4.64 -7.72
CA MET A 143 5.47 3.42 -6.97
C MET A 143 4.68 2.42 -7.85
N PRO A 144 5.08 1.14 -7.90
CA PRO A 144 4.50 0.18 -8.85
C PRO A 144 3.03 -0.17 -8.57
N VAL A 145 2.58 0.04 -7.34
CA VAL A 145 1.18 -0.11 -6.91
C VAL A 145 0.54 1.26 -6.70
N ALA A 146 -0.80 1.32 -6.63
CA ALA A 146 -1.54 2.53 -6.24
C ALA A 146 -1.36 2.78 -4.73
N LEU A 147 -0.15 3.22 -4.34
CA LEU A 147 0.29 3.31 -2.95
C LEU A 147 -0.57 4.27 -2.14
N ILE A 148 -0.89 5.44 -2.70
CA ILE A 148 -1.68 6.45 -1.99
C ILE A 148 -3.11 5.95 -1.75
N ASP A 149 -3.69 5.23 -2.71
CA ASP A 149 -4.99 4.59 -2.55
C ASP A 149 -4.98 3.55 -1.41
N LEU A 150 -3.89 2.76 -1.30
CA LEU A 150 -3.72 1.78 -0.21
C LEU A 150 -3.59 2.47 1.14
N LEU A 151 -2.78 3.53 1.25
CA LEU A 151 -2.61 4.32 2.47
C LEU A 151 -3.93 4.95 2.91
N ALA A 152 -4.66 5.57 1.99
CA ALA A 152 -5.97 6.14 2.27
C ALA A 152 -7.01 5.06 2.67
N ALA A 153 -6.93 3.87 2.07
CA ALA A 153 -7.77 2.75 2.46
C ALA A 153 -7.49 2.31 3.91
N HIS A 154 -6.23 2.35 4.38
CA HIS A 154 -5.88 2.09 5.77
C HIS A 154 -6.46 3.15 6.69
N GLN A 155 -6.26 4.45 6.42
CA GLN A 155 -6.81 5.54 7.21
C GLN A 155 -8.35 5.47 7.30
N LEU A 156 -9.02 5.20 6.18
CA LEU A 156 -10.47 5.08 6.16
C LEU A 156 -10.96 3.87 6.96
N LYS A 157 -10.26 2.72 6.89
CA LYS A 157 -10.59 1.54 7.71
C LYS A 157 -10.45 1.82 9.20
N GLU A 158 -9.37 2.47 9.62
CA GLU A 158 -9.13 2.85 11.02
C GLU A 158 -10.25 3.76 11.54
N GLY A 159 -10.62 4.78 10.77
CA GLY A 159 -11.75 5.66 11.09
C GLY A 159 -13.08 4.90 11.20
N ILE A 160 -13.35 3.97 10.28
CA ILE A 160 -14.56 3.13 10.31
C ILE A 160 -14.58 2.24 11.56
N LEU A 161 -13.46 1.59 11.91
CA LEU A 161 -13.39 0.75 13.11
C LEU A 161 -13.62 1.55 14.39
N LEU A 162 -13.06 2.76 14.49
CA LEU A 162 -13.34 3.68 15.60
C LEU A 162 -14.81 4.09 15.65
N ALA A 163 -15.43 4.40 14.51
CA ALA A 163 -16.84 4.72 14.41
C ALA A 163 -17.74 3.54 14.81
N LEU A 164 -17.38 2.30 14.48
CA LEU A 164 -18.08 1.09 14.92
C LEU A 164 -18.02 0.93 16.44
N ILE A 165 -16.86 1.16 17.06
CA ILE A 165 -16.70 1.13 18.54
C ILE A 165 -17.55 2.23 19.18
N GLN A 166 -17.54 3.44 18.61
CA GLN A 166 -18.35 4.55 19.09
C GLN A 166 -19.84 4.23 18.98
N ARG A 167 -20.28 3.71 17.84
CA ARG A 167 -21.66 3.30 17.61
C ARG A 167 -22.11 2.22 18.60
N TYR A 168 -21.25 1.25 18.90
CA TYR A 168 -21.56 0.22 19.90
C TYR A 168 -21.86 0.82 21.28
N LYS A 169 -21.16 1.91 21.65
CA LYS A 169 -21.35 2.59 22.94
C LYS A 169 -22.55 3.55 22.93
N THR A 170 -22.80 4.25 21.84
CA THR A 170 -23.75 5.38 21.77
C THR A 170 -25.07 5.04 21.06
N GLY A 171 -25.08 3.99 20.24
CA GLY A 171 -26.17 3.67 19.34
C GLY A 171 -26.31 4.62 18.13
N GLN A 172 -25.41 5.60 17.97
CA GLN A 172 -25.48 6.60 16.92
C GLN A 172 -24.53 6.28 15.76
N GLY A 173 -24.94 6.60 14.54
CA GLY A 173 -24.09 6.56 13.36
C GLY A 173 -22.99 7.62 13.38
N ALA A 174 -22.13 7.62 12.38
CA ALA A 174 -21.01 8.56 12.28
C ALA A 174 -20.68 8.91 10.82
N LEU A 175 -20.13 10.10 10.62
CA LEU A 175 -19.44 10.46 9.39
C LEU A 175 -17.94 10.28 9.59
N VAL A 176 -17.31 9.46 8.75
CA VAL A 176 -15.86 9.27 8.68
C VAL A 176 -15.37 9.88 7.38
N THR A 177 -14.44 10.81 7.44
CA THR A 177 -13.88 11.45 6.24
C THR A 177 -12.36 11.36 6.23
N THR A 178 -11.78 11.08 5.06
CA THR A 178 -10.36 11.23 4.80
C THR A 178 -10.13 11.67 3.35
N SER A 179 -8.90 12.01 3.00
CA SER A 179 -8.52 12.26 1.61
C SER A 179 -7.26 11.51 1.24
N LEU A 180 -7.09 11.25 -0.06
CA LEU A 180 -5.89 10.67 -0.61
C LEU A 180 -4.67 11.56 -0.27
N TYR A 181 -4.80 12.87 -0.47
CA TYR A 181 -3.73 13.83 -0.21
C TYR A 181 -3.31 13.86 1.27
N ALA A 182 -4.26 13.94 2.20
CA ALA A 182 -3.94 13.93 3.63
C ALA A 182 -3.29 12.61 4.06
N SER A 183 -3.75 11.48 3.51
CA SER A 183 -3.16 10.15 3.76
C SER A 183 -1.74 10.05 3.22
N ALA A 184 -1.48 10.64 2.05
CA ALA A 184 -0.14 10.75 1.49
C ALA A 184 0.79 11.56 2.40
N LEU A 185 0.37 12.76 2.82
CA LEU A 185 1.17 13.61 3.72
C LEU A 185 1.47 12.92 5.05
N ALA A 186 0.48 12.27 5.67
CA ALA A 186 0.66 11.51 6.92
C ALA A 186 1.67 10.35 6.79
N SER A 187 1.92 9.89 5.57
CA SER A 187 2.81 8.75 5.28
C SER A 187 4.22 9.16 4.82
N LEU A 188 4.55 10.45 4.77
CA LEU A 188 5.88 10.93 4.38
C LEU A 188 6.98 10.61 5.40
N ALA A 189 6.61 10.37 6.66
CA ALA A 189 7.48 9.93 7.74
C ALA A 189 8.78 10.76 7.86
N ASN A 190 9.95 10.08 7.81
CA ASN A 190 11.26 10.72 7.94
C ASN A 190 11.58 11.70 6.79
N GLN A 191 11.03 11.54 5.61
CA GLN A 191 11.29 12.45 4.49
C GLN A 191 10.71 13.84 4.75
N ALA A 192 9.49 13.91 5.31
CA ALA A 192 8.92 15.18 5.73
C ALA A 192 9.73 15.81 6.88
N THR A 193 10.11 15.04 7.88
CA THR A 193 10.89 15.54 9.03
C THR A 193 12.32 15.94 8.67
N ASN A 194 12.96 15.27 7.71
CA ASN A 194 14.26 15.70 7.19
C ASN A 194 14.17 17.11 6.57
N TYR A 195 13.09 17.40 5.85
CA TYR A 195 12.87 18.76 5.32
C TYR A 195 12.47 19.76 6.43
N LEU A 196 11.47 19.43 7.23
CA LEU A 196 10.91 20.36 8.23
C LEU A 196 11.86 20.72 9.36
N ILE A 197 12.86 19.87 9.67
CA ILE A 197 13.83 20.10 10.77
C ILE A 197 15.19 20.54 10.24
N ALA A 198 15.62 20.00 9.10
CA ALA A 198 16.98 20.18 8.59
C ALA A 198 17.04 20.82 7.20
N ASP A 199 15.93 21.33 6.68
CA ASP A 199 15.81 21.90 5.32
C ASP A 199 16.35 20.99 4.20
N PHE A 200 16.43 19.67 4.49
CA PHE A 200 16.89 18.68 3.52
C PHE A 200 15.76 18.34 2.54
N ILE A 201 15.94 18.70 1.29
CA ILE A 201 15.00 18.37 0.20
C ILE A 201 15.35 16.98 -0.34
N PRO A 202 14.49 15.96 -0.13
CA PRO A 202 14.74 14.62 -0.65
C PRO A 202 14.83 14.61 -2.18
N GLN A 203 15.81 13.86 -2.70
CA GLN A 203 16.02 13.66 -4.13
C GLN A 203 15.94 12.16 -4.45
N PRO A 204 15.72 11.77 -5.71
CA PRO A 204 15.79 10.38 -6.13
C PRO A 204 17.18 9.78 -5.83
N GLN A 205 17.23 8.70 -5.07
CA GLN A 205 18.46 8.03 -4.63
C GLN A 205 18.50 6.54 -5.00
N GLY A 206 17.65 6.10 -5.94
CA GLY A 206 17.49 4.68 -6.25
C GLY A 206 16.93 3.93 -5.04
N THR A 207 17.66 2.93 -4.58
CA THR A 207 17.28 2.09 -3.43
C THR A 207 17.94 2.51 -2.11
N GLU A 208 18.80 3.54 -2.13
CA GLU A 208 19.59 3.93 -0.98
C GLU A 208 18.78 4.68 0.08
N HIS A 209 19.14 4.44 1.35
CA HIS A 209 18.58 5.19 2.47
C HIS A 209 19.39 6.46 2.74
N PRO A 210 18.74 7.64 2.89
CA PRO A 210 19.47 8.91 3.03
C PRO A 210 20.31 9.03 4.31
N ASN A 211 19.91 8.38 5.40
CA ASN A 211 20.51 8.57 6.72
C ASN A 211 21.38 7.40 7.18
N ILE A 212 21.39 6.27 6.46
CA ILE A 212 22.07 5.03 6.89
C ILE A 212 22.79 4.38 5.69
N ALA A 213 24.02 3.85 5.90
CA ALA A 213 24.81 3.16 4.89
C ALA A 213 25.64 2.00 5.48
N PRO A 214 25.71 0.80 4.79
CA PRO A 214 24.88 0.42 3.64
C PRO A 214 23.46 0.04 4.08
N TYR A 215 22.46 0.61 3.43
CA TYR A 215 21.06 0.29 3.68
C TYR A 215 20.25 0.53 2.39
N GLY A 216 19.69 -0.54 1.83
CA GLY A 216 19.01 -0.51 0.54
C GLY A 216 19.94 -0.64 -0.68
N ASP A 217 21.24 -0.55 -0.49
CA ASP A 217 22.22 -0.77 -1.55
C ASP A 217 22.08 -2.17 -2.14
N VAL A 218 22.04 -2.28 -3.47
CA VAL A 218 21.83 -3.55 -4.20
C VAL A 218 23.18 -4.08 -4.70
N PHE A 219 23.48 -5.33 -4.38
CA PHE A 219 24.68 -6.03 -4.82
C PHE A 219 24.30 -7.18 -5.76
N THR A 220 25.08 -7.34 -6.83
CA THR A 220 24.95 -8.48 -7.75
C THR A 220 25.96 -9.56 -7.38
N LEU A 221 25.48 -10.78 -7.24
CA LEU A 221 26.29 -11.95 -6.84
C LEU A 221 26.86 -12.69 -8.05
N GLN A 222 27.79 -13.63 -7.81
CA GLN A 222 28.40 -14.44 -8.87
C GLN A 222 27.40 -15.29 -9.68
N ASP A 223 26.29 -15.68 -9.06
CA ASP A 223 25.22 -16.47 -9.67
C ASP A 223 24.15 -15.59 -10.38
N GLY A 224 24.39 -14.28 -10.48
CA GLY A 224 23.49 -13.31 -11.08
C GLY A 224 22.32 -12.88 -10.19
N CYS A 225 22.17 -13.47 -9.00
CA CYS A 225 21.18 -13.02 -8.02
C CYS A 225 21.50 -11.61 -7.51
N ARG A 226 20.49 -10.86 -7.15
CA ARG A 226 20.65 -9.55 -6.54
C ARG A 226 20.14 -9.56 -5.10
N ILE A 227 20.91 -8.93 -4.22
CA ILE A 227 20.56 -8.81 -2.80
C ILE A 227 20.56 -7.35 -2.38
N VAL A 228 19.83 -7.06 -1.29
CA VAL A 228 19.93 -5.81 -0.53
C VAL A 228 20.44 -6.12 0.88
N LEU A 229 21.25 -5.23 1.42
CA LEU A 229 21.65 -5.23 2.81
C LEU A 229 20.96 -4.10 3.57
N ALA A 230 20.66 -4.33 4.85
CA ALA A 230 20.07 -3.33 5.73
C ALA A 230 20.87 -3.25 7.05
N ILE A 231 22.01 -2.57 7.01
CA ILE A 231 22.94 -2.45 8.14
C ILE A 231 22.48 -1.26 9.01
N GLY A 232 21.77 -1.56 10.09
CA GLY A 232 21.17 -0.56 10.96
C GLY A 232 22.11 0.07 11.99
N ASN A 233 23.31 -0.52 12.23
CA ASN A 233 24.27 -0.03 13.22
C ASN A 233 25.70 -0.47 12.92
N ASP A 234 26.69 0.16 13.61
CA ASP A 234 28.09 -0.08 13.39
C ASP A 234 28.52 -1.51 13.75
N ARG A 235 27.89 -2.14 14.76
CA ARG A 235 28.18 -3.54 15.15
C ARG A 235 27.84 -4.51 14.01
N GLN A 236 26.70 -4.31 13.35
CA GLN A 236 26.32 -5.13 12.19
C GLN A 236 27.29 -4.94 11.02
N PHE A 237 27.76 -3.69 10.81
CA PHE A 237 28.75 -3.40 9.77
C PHE A 237 30.08 -4.13 10.03
N VAL A 238 30.59 -4.07 11.25
CA VAL A 238 31.82 -4.81 11.64
C VAL A 238 31.62 -6.29 11.45
N ALA A 239 30.48 -6.86 11.90
CA ALA A 239 30.20 -8.29 11.75
C ALA A 239 30.09 -8.72 10.26
N LEU A 240 29.58 -7.86 9.38
CA LEU A 240 29.60 -8.10 7.93
C LEU A 240 31.02 -8.14 7.39
N CYS A 241 31.83 -7.14 7.71
CA CYS A 241 33.21 -7.05 7.25
C CYS A 241 34.06 -8.23 7.74
N GLU A 242 33.94 -8.61 9.02
CA GLU A 242 34.60 -9.81 9.55
C GLU A 242 34.18 -11.07 8.80
N GLY A 243 32.88 -11.22 8.52
CA GLY A 243 32.37 -12.36 7.77
C GLY A 243 32.84 -12.41 6.30
N LEU A 244 33.10 -11.27 5.71
CA LEU A 244 33.68 -11.13 4.36
C LEU A 244 35.22 -11.10 4.35
N GLU A 245 35.86 -11.27 5.52
CA GLU A 245 37.32 -11.15 5.68
C GLU A 245 37.86 -9.79 5.20
N LEU A 246 37.13 -8.71 5.52
CA LEU A 246 37.48 -7.34 5.20
C LEU A 246 37.95 -6.60 6.44
N THR A 247 39.05 -5.85 6.32
CA THR A 247 39.50 -4.90 7.35
C THR A 247 38.82 -3.55 7.12
N VAL A 248 38.05 -3.08 8.12
CA VAL A 248 37.30 -1.82 8.03
C VAL A 248 38.26 -0.62 7.97
N PRO A 249 38.24 0.19 6.90
CA PRO A 249 39.01 1.43 6.83
C PRO A 249 38.56 2.44 7.92
N GLU A 250 39.49 3.27 8.41
CA GLU A 250 39.19 4.23 9.47
C GLU A 250 38.04 5.20 9.14
N HIS A 251 37.96 5.61 7.86
CA HIS A 251 36.91 6.52 7.37
C HIS A 251 35.57 5.85 7.09
N LEU A 252 35.41 4.55 7.38
CA LEU A 252 34.15 3.80 7.26
C LEU A 252 33.65 3.24 8.61
N THR A 253 34.32 3.55 9.71
CA THR A 253 34.05 2.96 11.03
C THR A 253 32.72 3.35 11.65
N SER A 254 32.13 4.49 11.29
CA SER A 254 30.84 4.96 11.81
C SER A 254 29.82 5.21 10.71
N ASN A 255 28.52 5.16 11.04
CA ASN A 255 27.47 5.42 10.07
C ASN A 255 27.61 6.79 9.39
N VAL A 256 27.93 7.85 10.14
CA VAL A 256 28.12 9.20 9.57
C VAL A 256 29.22 9.19 8.52
N LYS A 257 30.34 8.53 8.81
CA LYS A 257 31.46 8.39 7.86
C LYS A 257 31.07 7.58 6.63
N ARG A 258 30.33 6.48 6.82
CA ARG A 258 29.85 5.62 5.71
C ARG A 258 28.86 6.34 4.79
N VAL A 259 27.94 7.12 5.34
CA VAL A 259 27.02 7.95 4.56
C VAL A 259 27.78 8.98 3.74
N ALA A 260 28.79 9.63 4.33
CA ALA A 260 29.62 10.63 3.63
C ALA A 260 30.50 10.02 2.50
N HIS A 261 30.90 8.74 2.65
CA HIS A 261 31.77 8.04 1.70
C HIS A 261 31.06 6.85 1.04
N ARG A 262 29.75 6.98 0.75
CA ARG A 262 28.90 5.86 0.31
C ARG A 262 29.42 5.16 -0.94
N GLU A 263 29.83 5.88 -1.96
CA GLU A 263 30.35 5.27 -3.19
C GLU A 263 31.58 4.41 -2.97
N GLU A 264 32.47 4.85 -2.09
CA GLU A 264 33.66 4.10 -1.71
C GLU A 264 33.29 2.87 -0.88
N LEU A 265 32.36 3.05 0.09
CA LEU A 265 31.80 1.95 0.87
C LEU A 265 31.21 0.85 -0.03
N ILE A 266 30.44 1.23 -1.03
CA ILE A 266 29.79 0.24 -1.91
C ILE A 266 30.83 -0.52 -2.72
N ARG A 267 31.81 0.17 -3.33
CA ARG A 267 32.92 -0.49 -4.04
C ARG A 267 33.70 -1.43 -3.11
N PHE A 268 34.02 -0.99 -1.90
CA PHE A 268 34.72 -1.78 -0.89
C PHE A 268 33.99 -3.10 -0.54
N LEU A 269 32.65 -3.07 -0.44
CA LEU A 269 31.86 -4.27 -0.18
C LEU A 269 31.67 -5.11 -1.45
N GLU A 270 31.44 -4.48 -2.59
CA GLU A 270 31.20 -5.15 -3.87
C GLU A 270 32.36 -6.02 -4.31
N ASP A 271 33.60 -5.59 -4.07
CA ASP A 271 34.84 -6.34 -4.37
C ASP A 271 34.85 -7.77 -3.78
N LYS A 272 34.12 -7.99 -2.68
CA LYS A 272 33.97 -9.31 -2.06
C LYS A 272 32.62 -9.95 -2.37
N ILE A 273 31.55 -9.18 -2.26
CA ILE A 273 30.19 -9.71 -2.37
C ILE A 273 29.92 -10.28 -3.77
N GLN A 274 30.46 -9.67 -4.84
CA GLN A 274 30.31 -10.16 -6.21
C GLN A 274 30.82 -11.59 -6.44
N HIS A 275 31.70 -12.07 -5.58
CA HIS A 275 32.27 -13.42 -5.64
C HIS A 275 31.53 -14.44 -4.78
N CYS A 276 30.50 -14.01 -4.03
CA CYS A 276 29.67 -14.88 -3.23
C CYS A 276 28.49 -15.42 -4.04
N SER A 277 28.07 -16.65 -3.78
CA SER A 277 26.75 -17.15 -4.18
C SER A 277 25.68 -16.67 -3.21
N LEU A 278 24.40 -16.72 -3.62
CA LEU A 278 23.28 -16.39 -2.74
C LEU A 278 23.29 -17.23 -1.45
N SER A 279 23.61 -18.51 -1.55
CA SER A 279 23.67 -19.40 -0.38
C SER A 279 24.75 -18.99 0.61
N GLU A 280 25.95 -18.66 0.14
CA GLU A 280 27.09 -18.26 0.99
C GLU A 280 26.80 -16.96 1.73
N ILE A 281 26.41 -15.92 1.02
CA ILE A 281 26.14 -14.61 1.66
C ILE A 281 24.92 -14.67 2.58
N TRP A 282 23.91 -15.48 2.24
CA TRP A 282 22.73 -15.70 3.08
C TRP A 282 23.11 -16.38 4.40
N HIS A 283 23.92 -17.43 4.34
CA HIS A 283 24.41 -18.14 5.53
C HIS A 283 25.26 -17.21 6.41
N LEU A 284 26.18 -16.46 5.82
CA LEU A 284 27.02 -15.48 6.50
C LEU A 284 26.15 -14.45 7.26
N CYS A 285 25.21 -13.82 6.57
CA CYS A 285 24.35 -12.80 7.16
C CYS A 285 23.45 -13.38 8.27
N LYS A 286 22.85 -14.55 8.03
CA LYS A 286 21.97 -15.21 9.01
C LYS A 286 22.74 -15.59 10.28
N SER A 287 23.94 -16.16 10.16
CA SER A 287 24.76 -16.56 11.31
C SER A 287 25.22 -15.38 12.18
N ARG A 288 25.28 -14.17 11.62
CA ARG A 288 25.72 -12.94 12.29
C ARG A 288 24.57 -11.98 12.61
N ASN A 289 23.32 -12.42 12.41
CA ASN A 289 22.12 -11.58 12.62
C ASN A 289 22.16 -10.26 11.82
N ILE A 290 22.56 -10.34 10.56
CA ILE A 290 22.61 -9.24 9.60
C ILE A 290 21.37 -9.31 8.69
N PRO A 291 20.54 -8.28 8.62
CA PRO A 291 19.40 -8.27 7.71
C PRO A 291 19.85 -8.25 6.24
N ILE A 292 19.35 -9.22 5.48
CA ILE A 292 19.59 -9.39 4.05
C ILE A 292 18.28 -9.72 3.35
N GLY A 293 18.07 -9.19 2.14
CA GLY A 293 16.94 -9.52 1.29
C GLY A 293 17.38 -9.93 -0.12
N HIS A 294 16.79 -11.00 -0.66
CA HIS A 294 16.91 -11.36 -2.07
C HIS A 294 15.89 -10.56 -2.88
N VAL A 295 16.33 -9.92 -3.97
CA VAL A 295 15.45 -9.17 -4.88
C VAL A 295 14.73 -10.15 -5.79
N LYS A 296 13.48 -10.48 -5.43
CA LYS A 296 12.65 -11.49 -6.09
C LYS A 296 11.67 -10.87 -7.08
N ASN A 297 11.41 -11.56 -8.18
CA ASN A 297 10.26 -11.28 -9.03
C ASN A 297 8.96 -11.93 -8.47
N MET A 298 7.81 -11.62 -9.06
CA MET A 298 6.51 -12.12 -8.57
C MET A 298 6.36 -13.64 -8.66
N ALA A 299 6.99 -14.31 -9.63
CA ALA A 299 6.95 -15.77 -9.72
C ALA A 299 7.72 -16.41 -8.56
N GLU A 300 8.88 -15.88 -8.22
CA GLU A 300 9.69 -16.32 -7.07
C GLU A 300 8.98 -16.04 -5.74
N VAL A 301 8.36 -14.87 -5.58
CA VAL A 301 7.57 -14.53 -4.38
C VAL A 301 6.45 -15.54 -4.17
N PHE A 302 5.65 -15.82 -5.20
CA PHE A 302 4.50 -16.73 -5.08
C PHE A 302 4.84 -18.21 -5.22
N ALA A 303 6.08 -18.59 -5.44
CA ALA A 303 6.55 -19.97 -5.28
C ALA A 303 6.73 -20.37 -3.79
N GLU A 304 6.79 -19.40 -2.87
CA GLU A 304 6.99 -19.66 -1.45
C GLU A 304 5.70 -20.07 -0.72
N ALA A 305 5.81 -21.04 0.18
CA ALA A 305 4.66 -21.54 0.96
C ALA A 305 3.98 -20.43 1.79
N THR A 306 4.77 -19.52 2.35
CA THR A 306 4.27 -18.36 3.11
C THR A 306 3.44 -17.42 2.26
N SER A 307 3.83 -17.19 1.01
CA SER A 307 3.08 -16.35 0.06
C SER A 307 1.82 -17.06 -0.42
N GLN A 308 1.87 -18.37 -0.63
CA GLN A 308 0.68 -19.18 -0.99
C GLN A 308 -0.41 -19.13 0.09
N ALA A 309 -0.04 -19.06 1.36
CA ALA A 309 -0.98 -18.90 2.47
C ALA A 309 -1.73 -17.55 2.48
N GLN A 310 -1.23 -16.56 1.73
CA GLN A 310 -1.84 -15.23 1.59
C GLN A 310 -2.79 -15.11 0.39
N LEU A 311 -3.10 -16.23 -0.29
CA LEU A 311 -3.95 -16.21 -1.47
C LEU A 311 -5.43 -16.45 -1.11
N LEU A 312 -6.30 -15.70 -1.78
CA LEU A 312 -7.74 -15.95 -1.88
C LEU A 312 -8.03 -16.59 -3.24
N ARG A 313 -9.00 -17.51 -3.26
CA ARG A 313 -9.41 -18.22 -4.48
C ARG A 313 -10.84 -17.86 -4.84
N TYR A 314 -11.05 -17.40 -6.06
CA TYR A 314 -12.37 -17.23 -6.66
C TYR A 314 -12.96 -18.59 -7.05
N SER A 315 -14.27 -18.65 -7.20
CA SER A 315 -14.99 -19.89 -7.62
C SER A 315 -14.56 -20.41 -9.00
N ASP A 316 -14.05 -19.55 -9.87
CA ASP A 316 -13.51 -19.90 -11.19
C ASP A 316 -12.03 -20.32 -11.15
N GLY A 317 -11.45 -20.50 -9.96
CA GLY A 317 -10.06 -20.92 -9.74
C GLY A 317 -9.02 -19.80 -9.83
N GLN A 318 -9.40 -18.58 -10.21
CA GLN A 318 -8.47 -17.43 -10.18
C GLN A 318 -8.10 -17.05 -8.75
N GLN A 319 -6.98 -16.36 -8.60
CA GLN A 319 -6.43 -16.04 -7.29
C GLN A 319 -6.17 -14.53 -7.16
N THR A 320 -6.25 -14.05 -5.93
CA THR A 320 -5.81 -12.72 -5.51
C THR A 320 -5.18 -12.78 -4.12
N VAL A 321 -4.58 -11.71 -3.66
CA VAL A 321 -3.98 -11.65 -2.32
C VAL A 321 -4.97 -11.15 -1.28
N LYS A 322 -4.82 -11.65 -0.05
CA LYS A 322 -5.57 -11.18 1.12
C LYS A 322 -5.25 -9.73 1.43
N THR A 323 -6.22 -9.00 1.96
CA THR A 323 -6.04 -7.70 2.60
C THR A 323 -6.07 -7.81 4.13
N VAL A 324 -6.59 -8.91 4.67
CA VAL A 324 -6.58 -9.23 6.11
C VAL A 324 -5.44 -10.21 6.37
N VAL A 325 -4.42 -9.72 7.09
CA VAL A 325 -3.19 -10.47 7.38
C VAL A 325 -2.87 -10.52 8.89
N PHE A 326 -3.90 -10.33 9.72
CA PHE A 326 -3.82 -10.43 11.17
C PHE A 326 -4.84 -11.46 11.68
N GLU A 327 -4.58 -11.98 12.86
CA GLU A 327 -5.48 -12.83 13.61
C GLU A 327 -5.79 -12.16 14.95
N VAL A 328 -7.03 -12.28 15.38
CA VAL A 328 -7.48 -11.85 16.72
C VAL A 328 -7.88 -13.11 17.48
N GLY A 329 -7.06 -13.49 18.46
CA GLY A 329 -7.29 -14.65 19.31
C GLY A 329 -7.56 -14.27 20.76
N GLU A 330 -7.93 -15.25 21.57
CA GLU A 330 -8.00 -15.09 23.02
C GLU A 330 -6.59 -14.99 23.62
N LEU A 331 -6.47 -14.18 24.68
CA LEU A 331 -5.22 -14.17 25.46
C LEU A 331 -5.06 -15.54 26.12
N PRO A 332 -3.89 -16.20 26.01
CA PRO A 332 -3.62 -17.38 26.78
C PRO A 332 -3.66 -17.00 28.27
N LEU A 333 -4.72 -17.44 28.95
CA LEU A 333 -4.79 -17.32 30.41
C LEU A 333 -3.76 -18.28 31.00
N ALA A 334 -2.83 -17.75 31.80
CA ALA A 334 -1.80 -18.51 32.49
C ALA A 334 -2.39 -19.48 33.54
#